data_ffa378a46b69f7f9a7657215522e8176
#
_entry.id   ffa378a46b69f7f9a7657215522e8176
#
_cell.length_a   1.000
_cell.length_b   1.000
_cell.length_c   1.000
_cell.angle_alpha   90.00
_cell.angle_beta   90.00
_cell.angle_gamma   90.00
#
_symmetry.space_group_name_H-M   'P 1'
#
loop_
_entity.id
_entity.type
_entity.pdbx_description
1 polymer ?
#
loop_
_entity_poly.entity_id
_entity_poly.type
_entity_poly.pdbx_seq_one_letter_code
_entity_poly.pdbx_strand_id
1 'polypeptide(L)'
;MQRFAHDMPAPMKLIIKFFPEITIKSRQVRKRFIAQLKGNLKKVLAAIDPQARVNGNWDSLEVNLGSDPALQQQCIERLRNTPGIAHFFAVQEYPLGTVDELVELCVANLGDQVQGKTFAVRCKRVGTHPFSSQDVAIKVGSALNRRCGAAGVSLKQPEVEVHVEIRDQKIYLIQARHEGMGGFPLGTMEPVLSLLSGGFDSTVASYQMLQRGLLPHFVFFNLGGRAHELGVRQVAHYLWERYATSHRLRFVSVPFEG
;
A
#
# COMPACT_ATOMS: atom_id res chain seq x y z
N MET A 1 -13.42 -11.60 -32.57
CA MET A 1 -14.64 -11.12 -31.91
C MET A 1 -14.58 -11.49 -30.44
N GLN A 2 -13.76 -10.77 -29.64
CA GLN A 2 -13.62 -10.94 -28.16
C GLN A 2 -12.91 -9.70 -27.57
N ARG A 3 -13.48 -8.50 -27.75
CA ARG A 3 -12.98 -7.21 -27.23
C ARG A 3 -13.84 -6.59 -26.13
N PHE A 4 -14.71 -7.35 -25.46
CA PHE A 4 -15.68 -6.81 -24.49
C PHE A 4 -15.55 -7.38 -23.07
N ALA A 5 -14.35 -7.81 -22.64
CA ALA A 5 -14.17 -8.32 -21.27
C ALA A 5 -13.45 -7.35 -20.32
N HIS A 6 -13.21 -6.07 -20.71
CA HIS A 6 -12.41 -5.13 -19.90
C HIS A 6 -13.22 -4.12 -19.09
N ASP A 7 -14.55 -4.08 -19.21
CA ASP A 7 -15.38 -3.04 -18.58
C ASP A 7 -16.22 -3.50 -17.36
N MET A 8 -16.13 -4.75 -16.95
CA MET A 8 -16.78 -5.17 -15.71
C MET A 8 -15.84 -4.86 -14.51
N PRO A 9 -16.33 -4.13 -13.50
CA PRO A 9 -15.54 -3.91 -12.29
C PRO A 9 -15.13 -5.25 -11.67
N ALA A 10 -13.83 -5.46 -11.57
CA ALA A 10 -13.25 -6.72 -11.09
C ALA A 10 -12.73 -6.59 -9.66
N PRO A 11 -12.75 -7.66 -8.86
CA PRO A 11 -12.09 -7.68 -7.56
C PRO A 11 -10.60 -7.30 -7.70
N MET A 12 -10.10 -6.51 -6.76
CA MET A 12 -8.71 -6.04 -6.78
C MET A 12 -7.90 -6.75 -5.70
N LYS A 13 -6.71 -7.20 -6.07
CA LYS A 13 -5.73 -7.74 -5.12
C LYS A 13 -4.57 -6.77 -4.95
N LEU A 14 -4.21 -6.49 -3.68
CA LEU A 14 -3.08 -5.64 -3.31
C LEU A 14 -2.07 -6.44 -2.49
N ILE A 15 -0.79 -6.27 -2.80
CA ILE A 15 0.33 -6.86 -2.04
C ILE A 15 1.04 -5.76 -1.28
N ILE A 16 0.93 -5.79 0.05
CA ILE A 16 1.49 -4.78 0.94
C ILE A 16 2.90 -5.17 1.36
N LYS A 17 3.87 -4.28 1.17
CA LYS A 17 5.24 -4.41 1.66
C LYS A 17 5.44 -3.60 2.93
N PHE A 18 6.06 -4.23 3.92
CA PHE A 18 6.35 -3.61 5.21
C PHE A 18 7.43 -2.55 5.08
N PHE A 19 7.35 -1.56 5.95
CA PHE A 19 8.44 -0.61 6.10
C PHE A 19 9.74 -1.35 6.49
N PRO A 20 10.89 -1.05 5.85
CA PRO A 20 12.12 -1.83 6.01
C PRO A 20 12.56 -2.04 7.44
N GLU A 21 12.43 -1.01 8.30
CA GLU A 21 12.78 -1.12 9.71
C GLU A 21 11.98 -2.17 10.49
N ILE A 22 10.79 -2.58 10.01
CA ILE A 22 10.01 -3.68 10.59
C ILE A 22 10.70 -5.01 10.29
N THR A 23 11.25 -5.15 9.09
CA THR A 23 11.80 -6.41 8.60
C THR A 23 13.12 -6.81 9.27
N ILE A 24 13.87 -5.82 9.78
CA ILE A 24 15.15 -6.01 10.47
C ILE A 24 15.02 -6.18 11.99
N LYS A 25 13.80 -6.06 12.54
CA LYS A 25 13.56 -6.31 13.97
C LYS A 25 13.72 -7.79 14.32
N SER A 26 13.93 -8.08 15.61
CA SER A 26 13.93 -9.46 16.09
C SER A 26 12.64 -10.19 15.70
N ARG A 27 12.71 -11.51 15.54
CA ARG A 27 11.58 -12.33 15.10
C ARG A 27 10.29 -12.08 15.90
N GLN A 28 10.41 -11.94 17.22
CA GLN A 28 9.26 -11.68 18.09
C GLN A 28 8.64 -10.30 17.87
N VAL A 29 9.47 -9.26 17.79
CA VAL A 29 9.01 -7.88 17.53
C VAL A 29 8.39 -7.78 16.15
N ARG A 30 9.05 -8.31 15.13
CA ARG A 30 8.52 -8.33 13.76
C ARG A 30 7.15 -9.01 13.69
N LYS A 31 6.98 -10.17 14.34
CA LYS A 31 5.70 -10.88 14.41
C LYS A 31 4.60 -10.01 15.03
N ARG A 32 4.91 -9.32 16.14
CA ARG A 32 3.99 -8.40 16.82
C ARG A 32 3.60 -7.24 15.90
N PHE A 33 4.56 -6.62 15.21
CA PHE A 33 4.30 -5.48 14.31
C PHE A 33 3.45 -5.89 13.10
N ILE A 34 3.74 -7.03 12.49
CA ILE A 34 2.93 -7.56 11.39
C ILE A 34 1.49 -7.87 11.84
N ALA A 35 1.33 -8.48 13.00
CA ALA A 35 0.00 -8.78 13.57
C ALA A 35 -0.79 -7.49 13.85
N GLN A 36 -0.12 -6.47 14.41
CA GLN A 36 -0.72 -5.16 14.66
C GLN A 36 -1.16 -4.48 13.35
N LEU A 37 -0.27 -4.42 12.34
CA LEU A 37 -0.61 -3.86 11.04
C LEU A 37 -1.79 -4.59 10.40
N LYS A 38 -1.76 -5.92 10.42
CA LYS A 38 -2.87 -6.73 9.90
C LYS A 38 -4.20 -6.42 10.60
N GLY A 39 -4.17 -6.27 11.94
CA GLY A 39 -5.33 -5.89 12.73
C GLY A 39 -5.85 -4.48 12.39
N ASN A 40 -4.94 -3.52 12.23
CA ASN A 40 -5.28 -2.15 11.83
C ASN A 40 -5.94 -2.12 10.45
N LEU A 41 -5.33 -2.80 9.47
CA LEU A 41 -5.86 -2.87 8.11
C LEU A 41 -7.25 -3.52 8.05
N LYS A 42 -7.47 -4.61 8.78
CA LYS A 42 -8.80 -5.23 8.86
C LYS A 42 -9.87 -4.24 9.32
N LYS A 43 -9.57 -3.42 10.34
CA LYS A 43 -10.53 -2.43 10.87
C LYS A 43 -10.81 -1.32 9.87
N VAL A 44 -9.75 -0.71 9.31
CA VAL A 44 -9.92 0.48 8.46
C VAL A 44 -10.51 0.14 7.09
N LEU A 45 -10.16 -1.02 6.53
CA LEU A 45 -10.67 -1.42 5.22
C LEU A 45 -12.10 -1.95 5.30
N ALA A 46 -12.46 -2.72 6.34
CA ALA A 46 -13.82 -3.21 6.52
C ALA A 46 -14.85 -2.07 6.72
N ALA A 47 -14.41 -0.90 7.20
CA ALA A 47 -15.25 0.30 7.31
C ALA A 47 -15.53 0.96 5.95
N ILE A 48 -14.71 0.69 4.92
CA ILE A 48 -14.85 1.23 3.57
C ILE A 48 -15.50 0.18 2.66
N ASP A 49 -14.92 -1.01 2.61
CA ASP A 49 -15.37 -2.13 1.79
C ASP A 49 -15.64 -3.35 2.68
N PRO A 50 -16.91 -3.71 2.92
CA PRO A 50 -17.26 -4.89 3.71
C PRO A 50 -16.75 -6.21 3.12
N GLN A 51 -16.41 -6.25 1.84
CA GLN A 51 -15.85 -7.42 1.17
C GLN A 51 -14.32 -7.51 1.36
N ALA A 52 -13.68 -6.46 1.85
CA ALA A 52 -12.24 -6.45 2.06
C ALA A 52 -11.76 -7.58 2.96
N ARG A 53 -10.74 -8.30 2.53
CA ARG A 53 -10.10 -9.37 3.30
C ARG A 53 -8.60 -9.12 3.37
N VAL A 54 -8.04 -9.20 4.58
CA VAL A 54 -6.62 -9.01 4.84
C VAL A 54 -6.02 -10.32 5.34
N ASN A 55 -5.13 -10.86 4.54
CA ASN A 55 -4.36 -12.08 4.82
C ASN A 55 -2.87 -11.78 4.78
N GLY A 56 -2.04 -12.80 4.87
CA GLY A 56 -0.61 -12.66 4.67
C GLY A 56 0.21 -13.27 5.78
N ASN A 57 1.51 -13.21 5.56
CA ASN A 57 2.52 -13.93 6.30
C ASN A 57 3.69 -13.00 6.68
N TRP A 58 4.85 -13.62 6.85
CA TRP A 58 6.10 -12.99 7.26
C TRP A 58 6.64 -11.93 6.29
N ASP A 59 6.39 -12.06 4.97
CA ASP A 59 7.03 -11.23 3.95
C ASP A 59 6.14 -10.14 3.39
N SER A 60 4.82 -10.31 3.45
CA SER A 60 3.85 -9.34 2.93
C SER A 60 2.45 -9.62 3.47
N LEU A 61 1.60 -8.58 3.46
CA LEU A 61 0.16 -8.77 3.60
C LEU A 61 -0.50 -8.72 2.23
N GLU A 62 -1.58 -9.48 2.09
CA GLU A 62 -2.45 -9.49 0.92
C GLU A 62 -3.79 -8.89 1.31
N VAL A 63 -4.25 -7.94 0.52
CA VAL A 63 -5.57 -7.33 0.65
C VAL A 63 -6.36 -7.67 -0.61
N ASN A 64 -7.52 -8.31 -0.42
CA ASN A 64 -8.48 -8.53 -1.50
C ASN A 64 -9.65 -7.60 -1.27
N LEU A 65 -9.99 -6.81 -2.27
CA LEU A 65 -11.10 -5.84 -2.28
C LEU A 65 -12.23 -6.35 -3.18
N GLY A 66 -13.43 -5.86 -2.93
CA GLY A 66 -14.55 -6.05 -3.84
C GLY A 66 -14.32 -5.39 -5.20
N SER A 67 -15.34 -5.47 -6.06
CA SER A 67 -15.26 -4.99 -7.44
C SER A 67 -15.70 -3.53 -7.65
N ASP A 68 -16.14 -2.83 -6.61
CA ASP A 68 -16.53 -1.41 -6.72
C ASP A 68 -15.31 -0.49 -6.85
N PRO A 69 -15.11 0.20 -7.99
CA PRO A 69 -13.95 1.04 -8.22
C PRO A 69 -13.84 2.22 -7.24
N ALA A 70 -14.98 2.78 -6.79
CA ALA A 70 -14.99 3.90 -5.85
C ALA A 70 -14.48 3.46 -4.47
N LEU A 71 -14.92 2.28 -3.99
CA LEU A 71 -14.44 1.69 -2.74
C LEU A 71 -12.98 1.26 -2.85
N GLN A 72 -12.57 0.71 -4.00
CA GLN A 72 -11.17 0.38 -4.27
C GLN A 72 -10.26 1.61 -4.15
N GLN A 73 -10.66 2.74 -4.76
CA GLN A 73 -9.89 3.97 -4.69
C GLN A 73 -9.81 4.53 -3.26
N GLN A 74 -10.90 4.48 -2.50
CA GLN A 74 -10.90 4.87 -1.08
C GLN A 74 -9.98 3.96 -0.24
N CYS A 75 -9.98 2.66 -0.50
CA CYS A 75 -9.08 1.71 0.15
C CYS A 75 -7.61 2.00 -0.19
N ILE A 76 -7.28 2.31 -1.46
CA ILE A 76 -5.94 2.69 -1.88
C ILE A 76 -5.47 3.94 -1.13
N GLU A 77 -6.30 4.97 -1.05
CA GLU A 77 -5.96 6.20 -0.31
C GLU A 77 -5.78 5.94 1.19
N ARG A 78 -6.61 5.07 1.77
CA ARG A 78 -6.46 4.65 3.17
C ARG A 78 -5.14 3.92 3.42
N LEU A 79 -4.75 3.03 2.52
CA LEU A 79 -3.49 2.30 2.60
C LEU A 79 -2.27 3.22 2.51
N ARG A 80 -2.30 4.23 1.62
CA ARG A 80 -1.25 5.25 1.51
C ARG A 80 -0.99 5.98 2.82
N ASN A 81 -2.05 6.19 3.61
CA ASN A 81 -2.03 6.92 4.87
C ASN A 81 -1.97 6.01 6.10
N THR A 82 -1.64 4.73 5.94
CA THR A 82 -1.52 3.78 7.05
C THR A 82 -0.07 3.57 7.45
N PRO A 83 0.31 3.90 8.73
CA PRO A 83 1.66 3.67 9.22
C PRO A 83 2.05 2.19 9.19
N GLY A 84 3.30 1.92 8.82
CA GLY A 84 3.86 0.58 8.70
C GLY A 84 3.95 0.05 7.27
N ILE A 85 3.35 0.74 6.30
CA ILE A 85 3.38 0.37 4.88
C ILE A 85 4.48 1.15 4.16
N ALA A 86 5.45 0.45 3.54
CA ALA A 86 6.44 1.09 2.67
C ALA A 86 5.83 1.45 1.33
N HIS A 87 5.29 0.45 0.66
CA HIS A 87 4.60 0.56 -0.62
C HIS A 87 3.70 -0.66 -0.82
N PHE A 88 2.83 -0.60 -1.82
CA PHE A 88 1.99 -1.74 -2.18
C PHE A 88 1.74 -1.78 -3.68
N PHE A 89 1.42 -2.97 -4.17
CA PHE A 89 1.20 -3.23 -5.58
C PHE A 89 -0.24 -3.66 -5.81
N ALA A 90 -0.90 -3.05 -6.80
CA ALA A 90 -2.09 -3.63 -7.40
C ALA A 90 -1.63 -4.73 -8.36
N VAL A 91 -2.15 -5.95 -8.17
CA VAL A 91 -1.71 -7.12 -8.93
C VAL A 91 -2.89 -7.90 -9.49
N GLN A 92 -2.67 -8.49 -10.66
CA GLN A 92 -3.49 -9.57 -11.18
C GLN A 92 -2.79 -10.90 -10.91
N GLU A 93 -3.51 -11.84 -10.33
CA GLU A 93 -3.01 -13.17 -9.99
C GLU A 93 -3.47 -14.19 -11.01
N TYR A 94 -2.53 -15.01 -11.48
CA TYR A 94 -2.77 -16.13 -12.39
C TYR A 94 -2.08 -17.39 -11.88
N PRO A 95 -2.60 -18.58 -12.21
CA PRO A 95 -1.85 -19.81 -11.99
C PRO A 95 -0.59 -19.84 -12.86
N LEU A 96 0.48 -20.41 -12.34
CA LEU A 96 1.70 -20.65 -13.12
C LEU A 96 1.49 -21.85 -14.05
N GLY A 97 1.55 -21.60 -15.32
CA GLY A 97 1.63 -22.61 -16.37
C GLY A 97 3.04 -22.69 -16.97
N THR A 98 3.12 -22.85 -18.26
CA THR A 98 4.37 -22.80 -19.02
C THR A 98 4.90 -21.38 -19.13
N VAL A 99 6.20 -21.23 -19.43
CA VAL A 99 6.79 -19.90 -19.67
C VAL A 99 6.15 -19.21 -20.90
N ASP A 100 5.73 -19.98 -21.88
CA ASP A 100 5.11 -19.43 -23.08
C ASP A 100 3.70 -18.90 -22.78
N GLU A 101 2.90 -19.58 -21.95
CA GLU A 101 1.63 -19.07 -21.43
C GLU A 101 1.83 -17.79 -20.59
N LEU A 102 2.89 -17.73 -19.78
CA LEU A 102 3.23 -16.51 -19.03
C LEU A 102 3.55 -15.35 -19.99
N VAL A 103 4.29 -15.61 -21.08
CA VAL A 103 4.57 -14.61 -22.11
C VAL A 103 3.27 -14.08 -22.73
N GLU A 104 2.34 -14.97 -23.11
CA GLU A 104 1.03 -14.56 -23.65
C GLU A 104 0.23 -13.72 -22.66
N LEU A 105 0.21 -14.11 -21.38
CA LEU A 105 -0.42 -13.32 -20.32
C LEU A 105 0.19 -11.92 -20.21
N CYS A 106 1.53 -11.81 -20.26
CA CYS A 106 2.20 -10.51 -20.19
C CYS A 106 1.87 -9.63 -21.41
N VAL A 107 1.86 -10.21 -22.61
CA VAL A 107 1.50 -9.46 -23.82
C VAL A 107 0.05 -8.96 -23.75
N ALA A 108 -0.88 -9.81 -23.33
CA ALA A 108 -2.29 -9.47 -23.27
C ALA A 108 -2.62 -8.39 -22.21
N ASN A 109 -1.91 -8.40 -21.06
CA ASN A 109 -2.25 -7.54 -19.93
C ASN A 109 -1.35 -6.29 -19.77
N LEU A 110 -0.14 -6.31 -20.36
CA LEU A 110 0.87 -5.28 -20.16
C LEU A 110 1.32 -4.64 -21.48
N GLY A 111 0.87 -5.16 -22.62
CA GLY A 111 1.26 -4.68 -23.95
C GLY A 111 0.98 -3.20 -24.17
N ASP A 112 -0.19 -2.71 -23.76
CA ASP A 112 -0.59 -1.32 -23.93
C ASP A 112 0.29 -0.35 -23.11
N GLN A 113 0.87 -0.81 -21.99
CA GLN A 113 1.72 0.02 -21.15
C GLN A 113 3.05 0.40 -21.81
N VAL A 114 3.55 -0.47 -22.70
CA VAL A 114 4.86 -0.31 -23.38
C VAL A 114 4.75 0.30 -24.76
N GLN A 115 3.55 0.48 -25.29
CA GLN A 115 3.34 1.00 -26.64
C GLN A 115 3.96 2.40 -26.81
N GLY A 116 4.86 2.55 -27.79
CA GLY A 116 5.57 3.78 -28.06
C GLY A 116 6.60 4.23 -27.02
N LYS A 117 6.89 3.39 -26.02
CA LYS A 117 7.81 3.72 -24.92
C LYS A 117 8.99 2.76 -24.85
N THR A 118 10.08 3.23 -24.26
CA THR A 118 11.18 2.36 -23.84
C THR A 118 10.82 1.64 -22.54
N PHE A 119 11.18 0.38 -22.41
CA PHE A 119 10.81 -0.40 -21.24
C PHE A 119 11.88 -1.39 -20.78
N ALA A 120 11.71 -1.88 -19.53
CA ALA A 120 12.47 -3.02 -19.01
C ALA A 120 11.52 -4.00 -18.32
N VAL A 121 11.79 -5.29 -18.45
CA VAL A 121 11.09 -6.33 -17.68
C VAL A 121 11.87 -6.67 -16.43
N ARG A 122 11.23 -6.56 -15.28
CA ARG A 122 11.77 -6.94 -13.96
C ARG A 122 11.03 -8.18 -13.47
N CYS A 123 11.67 -9.33 -13.57
CA CYS A 123 11.09 -10.57 -13.08
C CYS A 123 11.70 -10.94 -11.72
N LYS A 124 10.84 -11.14 -10.72
CA LYS A 124 11.22 -11.71 -9.43
C LYS A 124 10.63 -13.11 -9.29
N ARG A 125 11.44 -14.04 -8.79
CA ARG A 125 11.02 -15.42 -8.62
C ARG A 125 11.32 -15.92 -7.20
N VAL A 126 10.34 -16.58 -6.60
CA VAL A 126 10.43 -17.25 -5.30
C VAL A 126 9.91 -18.68 -5.48
N GLY A 127 10.60 -19.65 -4.94
CA GLY A 127 10.33 -21.08 -5.13
C GLY A 127 11.26 -21.75 -6.15
N THR A 128 11.06 -23.05 -6.35
CA THR A 128 11.87 -23.87 -7.27
C THR A 128 11.14 -24.03 -8.60
N HIS A 129 11.78 -23.63 -9.69
CA HIS A 129 11.23 -23.69 -11.05
C HIS A 129 12.31 -24.12 -12.04
N PRO A 130 11.98 -24.75 -13.17
CA PRO A 130 12.93 -25.21 -14.18
C PRO A 130 13.51 -24.07 -15.05
N PHE A 131 13.20 -22.82 -14.76
CA PHE A 131 13.65 -21.62 -15.49
C PHE A 131 14.14 -20.55 -14.50
N SER A 132 14.98 -19.63 -14.98
CA SER A 132 15.44 -18.48 -14.19
C SER A 132 14.54 -17.25 -14.37
N SER A 133 14.62 -16.28 -13.44
CA SER A 133 13.97 -14.98 -13.61
C SER A 133 14.48 -14.20 -14.82
N GLN A 134 15.75 -14.42 -15.18
CA GLN A 134 16.36 -13.80 -16.35
C GLN A 134 15.78 -14.38 -17.66
N ASP A 135 15.58 -15.71 -17.74
CA ASP A 135 14.96 -16.35 -18.92
C ASP A 135 13.55 -15.80 -19.16
N VAL A 136 12.77 -15.65 -18.09
CA VAL A 136 11.42 -15.05 -18.16
C VAL A 136 11.50 -13.60 -18.64
N ALA A 137 12.39 -12.78 -18.05
CA ALA A 137 12.53 -11.38 -18.42
C ALA A 137 12.94 -11.21 -19.89
N ILE A 138 13.83 -12.05 -20.41
CA ILE A 138 14.26 -12.04 -21.82
C ILE A 138 13.11 -12.43 -22.74
N LYS A 139 12.40 -13.54 -22.45
CA LYS A 139 11.28 -14.01 -23.28
C LYS A 139 10.12 -13.01 -23.31
N VAL A 140 9.70 -12.52 -22.15
CA VAL A 140 8.63 -11.51 -22.03
C VAL A 140 9.05 -10.20 -22.72
N GLY A 141 10.28 -9.71 -22.46
CA GLY A 141 10.80 -8.49 -23.07
C GLY A 141 10.86 -8.58 -24.60
N SER A 142 11.32 -9.72 -25.12
CA SER A 142 11.37 -9.98 -26.57
C SER A 142 9.97 -10.00 -27.20
N ALA A 143 8.99 -10.60 -26.52
CA ALA A 143 7.61 -10.66 -27.02
C ALA A 143 6.94 -9.28 -27.01
N LEU A 144 7.03 -8.54 -25.90
CA LEU A 144 6.50 -7.17 -25.78
C LEU A 144 7.12 -6.24 -26.83
N ASN A 145 8.44 -6.29 -27.02
CA ASN A 145 9.14 -5.45 -28.01
C ASN A 145 8.67 -5.73 -29.44
N ARG A 146 8.49 -7.00 -29.80
CA ARG A 146 8.11 -7.39 -31.16
C ARG A 146 6.62 -7.22 -31.46
N ARG A 147 5.74 -7.39 -30.45
CA ARG A 147 4.28 -7.55 -30.69
C ARG A 147 3.45 -6.36 -30.23
N CYS A 148 4.00 -5.49 -29.35
CA CYS A 148 3.23 -4.42 -28.70
C CYS A 148 3.65 -3.00 -29.12
N GLY A 149 4.47 -2.87 -30.19
CA GLY A 149 4.86 -1.56 -30.72
C GLY A 149 5.67 -0.71 -29.73
N ALA A 150 6.49 -1.33 -28.89
CA ALA A 150 7.37 -0.61 -27.97
C ALA A 150 8.48 0.13 -28.75
N ALA A 151 8.97 1.25 -28.19
CA ALA A 151 10.10 1.99 -28.77
C ALA A 151 11.44 1.25 -28.60
N GLY A 152 11.52 0.29 -27.67
CA GLY A 152 12.71 -0.55 -27.47
C GLY A 152 12.91 -0.93 -25.99
N VAL A 153 13.94 -1.75 -25.74
CA VAL A 153 14.32 -2.18 -24.39
C VAL A 153 15.43 -1.28 -23.86
N SER A 154 15.22 -0.68 -22.68
CA SER A 154 16.21 0.13 -21.96
C SER A 154 16.35 -0.39 -20.52
N LEU A 155 17.46 -1.08 -20.22
CA LEU A 155 17.66 -1.69 -18.91
C LEU A 155 18.04 -0.69 -17.81
N LYS A 156 18.68 0.44 -18.19
CA LYS A 156 19.20 1.43 -17.23
C LYS A 156 18.21 2.55 -16.93
N GLN A 157 17.53 3.05 -17.95
CA GLN A 157 16.59 4.18 -17.85
C GLN A 157 15.34 3.91 -18.71
N PRO A 158 14.51 2.92 -18.33
CA PRO A 158 13.25 2.67 -19.02
C PRO A 158 12.22 3.74 -18.65
N GLU A 159 11.37 4.10 -19.61
CA GLU A 159 10.17 4.91 -19.32
C GLU A 159 9.10 4.09 -18.60
N VAL A 160 9.09 2.76 -18.83
CA VAL A 160 8.15 1.82 -18.18
C VAL A 160 8.91 0.62 -17.65
N GLU A 161 8.68 0.27 -16.38
CA GLU A 161 9.11 -0.99 -15.81
C GLU A 161 7.94 -1.98 -15.75
N VAL A 162 8.03 -3.05 -16.50
CA VAL A 162 7.09 -4.17 -16.47
C VAL A 162 7.54 -5.13 -15.38
N HIS A 163 6.74 -5.25 -14.33
CA HIS A 163 7.06 -6.10 -13.19
C HIS A 163 6.24 -7.39 -13.19
N VAL A 164 6.93 -8.52 -13.14
CA VAL A 164 6.36 -9.87 -13.03
C VAL A 164 6.93 -10.54 -11.80
N GLU A 165 6.08 -11.00 -10.89
CA GLU A 165 6.52 -11.77 -9.73
C GLU A 165 5.94 -13.19 -9.81
N ILE A 166 6.81 -14.20 -9.70
CA ILE A 166 6.44 -15.62 -9.68
C ILE A 166 6.70 -16.13 -8.27
N ARG A 167 5.66 -16.70 -7.64
CA ARG A 167 5.75 -17.32 -6.31
C ARG A 167 5.11 -18.69 -6.33
N ASP A 168 5.93 -19.70 -6.14
CA ASP A 168 5.51 -21.09 -6.22
C ASP A 168 4.70 -21.36 -7.49
N GLN A 169 3.41 -21.65 -7.40
CA GLN A 169 2.53 -21.94 -8.55
C GLN A 169 1.68 -20.74 -8.99
N LYS A 170 2.10 -19.49 -8.68
CA LYS A 170 1.35 -18.28 -8.99
C LYS A 170 2.18 -17.22 -9.70
N ILE A 171 1.55 -16.55 -10.65
CA ILE A 171 2.07 -15.36 -11.34
C ILE A 171 1.33 -14.14 -10.82
N TYR A 172 2.06 -13.08 -10.50
CA TYR A 172 1.53 -11.76 -10.17
C TYR A 172 2.02 -10.76 -11.21
N LEU A 173 1.10 -10.24 -12.02
CA LEU A 173 1.36 -9.14 -12.93
C LEU A 173 1.07 -7.83 -12.19
N ILE A 174 2.08 -6.98 -12.04
CA ILE A 174 1.96 -5.72 -11.32
C ILE A 174 1.37 -4.66 -12.24
N GLN A 175 0.19 -4.17 -11.90
CA GLN A 175 -0.54 -3.14 -12.66
C GLN A 175 -0.17 -1.74 -12.22
N ALA A 176 -0.01 -1.55 -10.91
CA ALA A 176 0.34 -0.26 -10.33
C ALA A 176 1.13 -0.43 -9.04
N ARG A 177 2.02 0.53 -8.78
CA ARG A 177 2.74 0.67 -7.52
C ARG A 177 2.26 1.94 -6.82
N HIS A 178 1.99 1.81 -5.53
CA HIS A 178 1.58 2.91 -4.66
C HIS A 178 2.55 3.03 -3.50
N GLU A 179 2.96 4.26 -3.18
CA GLU A 179 3.78 4.52 -2.01
C GLU A 179 2.91 4.57 -0.75
N GLY A 180 3.45 4.08 0.38
CA GLY A 180 2.89 4.21 1.71
C GLY A 180 3.61 5.27 2.52
N MET A 181 3.11 5.57 3.71
CA MET A 181 3.74 6.60 4.56
C MET A 181 4.94 6.08 5.36
N GLY A 182 5.27 4.79 5.27
CA GLY A 182 6.36 4.20 6.03
C GLY A 182 6.08 4.09 7.54
N GLY A 183 7.14 4.08 8.34
CA GLY A 183 7.04 4.08 9.79
C GLY A 183 6.63 2.75 10.41
N PHE A 184 6.02 2.82 11.61
CA PHE A 184 5.60 1.63 12.36
C PHE A 184 4.08 1.54 12.49
N PRO A 185 3.51 0.34 12.54
CA PRO A 185 2.07 0.16 12.71
C PRO A 185 1.57 0.85 13.96
N LEU A 186 0.49 1.61 13.82
CA LEU A 186 -0.11 2.36 14.92
C LEU A 186 -0.50 1.44 16.08
N GLY A 187 -0.13 1.82 17.31
CA GLY A 187 -0.34 1.02 18.53
C GLY A 187 0.76 -0.01 18.79
N THR A 188 1.89 0.04 18.10
CA THR A 188 3.08 -0.78 18.41
C THR A 188 3.98 -0.14 19.47
N MET A 189 3.84 1.17 19.68
CA MET A 189 4.51 1.95 20.70
C MET A 189 3.51 2.42 21.76
N GLU A 190 4.02 2.90 22.90
CA GLU A 190 3.21 3.39 24.00
C GLU A 190 2.37 4.62 23.59
N PRO A 191 1.18 4.80 24.20
CA PRO A 191 0.41 6.03 24.06
C PRO A 191 1.19 7.21 24.65
N VAL A 192 1.01 8.39 24.02
CA VAL A 192 1.65 9.63 24.47
C VAL A 192 0.62 10.76 24.54
N LEU A 193 0.92 11.77 25.35
CA LEU A 193 0.22 13.04 25.32
C LEU A 193 0.92 13.96 24.31
N SER A 194 0.15 14.48 23.36
CA SER A 194 0.62 15.46 22.40
C SER A 194 -0.05 16.80 22.67
N LEU A 195 0.76 17.80 22.98
CA LEU A 195 0.26 19.18 23.15
C LEU A 195 -0.03 19.73 21.74
N LEU A 196 -1.29 19.98 21.47
CA LEU A 196 -1.75 20.46 20.17
C LEU A 196 -2.24 21.90 20.29
N SER A 197 -1.53 22.83 19.65
CA SER A 197 -1.88 24.27 19.66
C SER A 197 -2.71 24.70 18.44
N GLY A 198 -2.85 23.81 17.44
CA GLY A 198 -3.46 24.13 16.15
C GLY A 198 -2.49 24.74 15.14
N GLY A 199 -1.25 25.07 15.54
CA GLY A 199 -0.20 25.52 14.65
C GLY A 199 0.48 24.37 13.91
N PHE A 200 1.31 24.70 12.90
CA PHE A 200 1.99 23.72 12.04
C PHE A 200 2.91 22.78 12.82
N ASP A 201 3.72 23.31 13.73
CA ASP A 201 4.76 22.53 14.43
C ASP A 201 4.15 21.42 15.29
N SER A 202 3.11 21.73 16.08
CA SER A 202 2.42 20.76 16.92
C SER A 202 1.67 19.73 16.09
N THR A 203 1.15 20.11 14.93
CA THR A 203 0.47 19.22 13.98
C THR A 203 1.47 18.26 13.35
N VAL A 204 2.62 18.76 12.88
CA VAL A 204 3.70 17.94 12.29
C VAL A 204 4.28 16.99 13.34
N ALA A 205 4.52 17.46 14.58
CA ALA A 205 4.99 16.61 15.66
C ALA A 205 4.02 15.46 15.95
N SER A 206 2.71 15.76 16.00
CA SER A 206 1.66 14.74 16.18
C SER A 206 1.62 13.73 15.02
N TYR A 207 1.77 14.20 13.78
CA TYR A 207 1.88 13.34 12.60
C TYR A 207 3.11 12.41 12.68
N GLN A 208 4.27 12.92 13.09
CA GLN A 208 5.48 12.12 13.27
C GLN A 208 5.31 11.05 14.34
N MET A 209 4.61 11.36 15.44
CA MET A 209 4.26 10.37 16.47
C MET A 209 3.40 9.25 15.90
N LEU A 210 2.35 9.59 15.13
CA LEU A 210 1.50 8.62 14.41
C LEU A 210 2.32 7.75 13.47
N GLN A 211 3.20 8.34 12.66
CA GLN A 211 4.07 7.61 11.75
C GLN A 211 5.02 6.65 12.50
N ARG A 212 5.47 7.02 13.70
CA ARG A 212 6.31 6.17 14.56
C ARG A 212 5.54 5.10 15.33
N GLY A 213 4.23 4.97 15.11
CA GLY A 213 3.40 3.92 15.71
C GLY A 213 2.89 4.23 17.11
N LEU A 214 3.08 5.46 17.61
CA LEU A 214 2.52 5.94 18.87
C LEU A 214 1.05 6.27 18.70
N LEU A 215 0.32 6.34 19.84
CA LEU A 215 -1.06 6.78 19.91
C LEU A 215 -1.10 8.15 20.62
N PRO A 216 -1.01 9.27 19.89
CA PRO A 216 -1.07 10.59 20.51
C PRO A 216 -2.49 10.89 20.99
N HIS A 217 -2.65 11.07 22.28
CA HIS A 217 -3.84 11.71 22.85
C HIS A 217 -3.58 13.20 22.92
N PHE A 218 -4.46 14.00 22.36
CA PHE A 218 -4.27 15.43 22.20
C PHE A 218 -4.68 16.19 23.46
N VAL A 219 -3.84 17.09 23.91
CA VAL A 219 -4.15 18.04 25.00
C VAL A 219 -4.00 19.44 24.43
N PHE A 220 -5.03 20.24 24.61
CA PHE A 220 -5.10 21.64 24.21
C PHE A 220 -5.35 22.54 25.42
N PHE A 221 -4.46 23.50 25.68
CA PHE A 221 -4.69 24.55 26.64
C PHE A 221 -5.41 25.72 25.98
N ASN A 222 -6.67 25.89 26.33
CA ASN A 222 -7.54 26.87 25.70
C ASN A 222 -7.37 28.26 26.31
N LEU A 223 -6.60 29.12 25.63
CA LEU A 223 -6.38 30.51 25.94
C LEU A 223 -7.19 31.48 25.07
N GLY A 224 -7.79 30.98 24.00
CA GLY A 224 -8.43 31.80 22.94
C GLY A 224 -9.91 31.53 22.77
N GLY A 225 -10.56 30.91 23.77
CA GLY A 225 -11.97 30.66 23.77
C GLY A 225 -12.46 29.62 22.74
N ARG A 226 -13.76 29.59 22.52
CA ARG A 226 -14.46 28.56 21.77
C ARG A 226 -14.05 28.50 20.30
N ALA A 227 -13.80 29.62 19.65
CA ALA A 227 -13.44 29.65 18.23
C ALA A 227 -12.07 28.98 17.99
N HIS A 228 -11.09 29.29 18.85
CA HIS A 228 -9.77 28.67 18.80
C HIS A 228 -9.85 27.16 19.07
N GLU A 229 -10.60 26.74 20.09
CA GLU A 229 -10.81 25.33 20.40
C GLU A 229 -11.39 24.55 19.22
N LEU A 230 -12.39 25.08 18.52
CA LEU A 230 -12.98 24.46 17.35
C LEU A 230 -11.93 24.23 16.24
N GLY A 231 -11.07 25.23 15.98
CA GLY A 231 -9.98 25.08 15.00
C GLY A 231 -9.00 23.98 15.38
N VAL A 232 -8.59 23.90 16.65
CA VAL A 232 -7.69 22.85 17.12
C VAL A 232 -8.34 21.47 17.09
N ARG A 233 -9.62 21.37 17.42
CA ARG A 233 -10.40 20.12 17.28
C ARG A 233 -10.47 19.65 15.82
N GLN A 234 -10.62 20.55 14.86
CA GLN A 234 -10.60 20.19 13.43
C GLN A 234 -9.26 19.61 13.02
N VAL A 235 -8.14 20.18 13.48
CA VAL A 235 -6.80 19.65 13.23
C VAL A 235 -6.63 18.25 13.85
N ALA A 236 -7.05 18.07 15.10
CA ALA A 236 -7.01 16.77 15.79
C ALA A 236 -7.86 15.72 15.05
N HIS A 237 -9.06 16.11 14.62
CA HIS A 237 -9.96 15.24 13.85
C HIS A 237 -9.36 14.87 12.51
N TYR A 238 -8.77 15.83 11.77
CA TYR A 238 -8.09 15.58 10.50
C TYR A 238 -6.95 14.54 10.65
N LEU A 239 -6.10 14.68 11.68
CA LEU A 239 -5.03 13.73 11.96
C LEU A 239 -5.58 12.34 12.25
N TRP A 240 -6.63 12.26 13.08
CA TRP A 240 -7.27 10.99 13.40
C TRP A 240 -7.94 10.36 12.18
N GLU A 241 -8.75 11.11 11.46
CA GLU A 241 -9.49 10.63 10.30
C GLU A 241 -8.55 10.12 9.20
N ARG A 242 -7.46 10.84 8.96
CA ARG A 242 -6.54 10.49 7.89
C ARG A 242 -5.62 9.33 8.24
N TYR A 243 -5.10 9.25 9.47
CA TYR A 243 -4.02 8.34 9.82
C TYR A 243 -4.35 7.32 10.91
N ALA A 244 -5.38 7.52 11.70
CA ALA A 244 -5.54 6.82 12.98
C ALA A 244 -6.92 6.17 13.22
N THR A 245 -7.78 6.02 12.20
CA THR A 245 -9.14 5.48 12.36
C THR A 245 -9.21 4.04 12.88
N SER A 246 -8.10 3.30 12.85
CA SER A 246 -7.98 1.98 13.48
C SER A 246 -8.02 2.04 15.02
N HIS A 247 -7.80 3.22 15.62
CA HIS A 247 -7.73 3.43 17.08
C HIS A 247 -8.57 4.63 17.51
N ARG A 248 -8.91 4.64 18.81
CA ARG A 248 -9.55 5.80 19.44
C ARG A 248 -8.47 6.70 20.00
N LEU A 249 -8.49 7.97 19.62
CA LEU A 249 -7.66 9.02 20.22
C LEU A 249 -8.56 9.92 21.08
N ARG A 250 -7.99 10.48 22.14
CA ARG A 250 -8.69 11.43 23.02
C ARG A 250 -8.22 12.84 22.68
N PHE A 251 -9.16 13.77 22.73
CA PHE A 251 -8.89 15.20 22.73
C PHE A 251 -9.37 15.78 24.04
N VAL A 252 -8.48 16.42 24.79
CA VAL A 252 -8.76 17.04 26.08
C VAL A 252 -8.50 18.54 25.92
N SER A 253 -9.54 19.35 26.12
CA SER A 253 -9.44 20.79 26.22
C SER A 253 -9.34 21.17 27.68
N VAL A 254 -8.30 21.88 28.07
CA VAL A 254 -8.09 22.40 29.40
C VAL A 254 -8.38 23.89 29.36
N PRO A 255 -9.44 24.38 30.04
CA PRO A 255 -9.69 25.81 30.09
C PRO A 255 -8.59 26.49 30.91
N PHE A 256 -8.06 27.59 30.38
CA PHE A 256 -6.97 28.37 30.99
C PHE A 256 -7.41 29.80 31.26
N GLU A 257 -8.70 30.08 31.08
CA GLU A 257 -9.33 31.35 31.43
C GLU A 257 -9.59 31.31 32.94
N GLY A 258 -8.95 32.22 33.69
CA GLY A 258 -9.18 32.45 35.10
C GLY A 258 -10.48 33.21 35.34
#